data_ce1049cb7d5b9cb6c625054563182023
#
_entry.id   ce1049cb7d5b9cb6c625054563182023
#
_cell.length_a   1.000
_cell.length_b   1.000
_cell.length_c   1.000
_cell.angle_alpha   90.00
_cell.angle_beta   90.00
_cell.angle_gamma   90.00
#
_symmetry.space_group_name_H-M   'P 1'
#
loop_
_entity.id
_entity.type
_entity.pdbx_description
1 polymer ?
#
loop_
_entity_poly.entity_id
_entity_poly.type
_entity_poly.pdbx_seq_one_letter_code
_entity_poly.pdbx_strand_id
1 'polypeptide(L)'
;MIFRSFLAGLLFILFSDFCVIASETNEKQIETKRSGYWTYYCKNNEKERQCEIVRKINIEEHNDTFLIIYSITKDINSKIKENFNITTPPDTKVNIKKRLKISFDDKTRFTKSFLKCEETSCLAVFKSNKMLKYSMKNFNEIKIIFYGFENEEPISLTLPMDGFTQALDNINQQLKSF
;
A
#
# COMPACT_ATOMS: atom_id res chain seq x y z
N MET A 1 -56.80 53.99 -30.17
CA MET A 1 -57.92 53.13 -30.57
C MET A 1 -57.37 51.76 -30.94
N ILE A 2 -57.62 50.76 -30.07
CA ILE A 2 -58.08 49.43 -30.44
C ILE A 2 -57.00 48.54 -31.13
N PHE A 3 -56.66 47.35 -30.73
CA PHE A 3 -57.06 46.10 -30.13
C PHE A 3 -55.80 45.24 -30.03
N ARG A 4 -55.36 44.76 -28.93
CA ARG A 4 -55.56 43.41 -28.35
C ARG A 4 -55.46 42.26 -29.32
N SER A 5 -54.43 41.44 -29.15
CA SER A 5 -54.61 39.99 -29.18
C SER A 5 -53.53 39.33 -28.40
N PHE A 6 -53.96 38.68 -27.33
CA PHE A 6 -53.23 37.69 -26.51
C PHE A 6 -53.06 36.42 -27.33
N LEU A 7 -51.84 35.92 -27.43
CA LEU A 7 -51.63 34.51 -27.77
C LEU A 7 -50.80 33.88 -26.69
N ALA A 8 -51.50 33.15 -25.84
CA ALA A 8 -50.88 32.29 -24.81
C ALA A 8 -50.23 31.08 -25.47
N GLY A 9 -48.94 31.14 -25.63
CA GLY A 9 -48.15 29.97 -26.05
C GLY A 9 -47.83 29.12 -24.84
N LEU A 10 -48.55 28.00 -24.67
CA LEU A 10 -48.36 26.99 -23.69
C LEU A 10 -47.05 26.24 -23.97
N LEU A 11 -45.98 26.62 -23.26
CA LEU A 11 -44.68 25.94 -23.36
C LEU A 11 -44.73 24.67 -22.54
N PHE A 12 -45.03 23.54 -23.19
CA PHE A 12 -44.88 22.20 -22.59
C PHE A 12 -43.39 21.92 -22.42
N ILE A 13 -42.87 22.12 -21.20
CA ILE A 13 -41.56 21.68 -20.84
C ILE A 13 -41.68 20.17 -20.55
N LEU A 14 -41.29 19.36 -21.53
CA LEU A 14 -41.06 17.92 -21.34
C LEU A 14 -39.85 17.78 -20.45
N PHE A 15 -40.07 17.57 -19.15
CA PHE A 15 -39.05 17.03 -18.25
C PHE A 15 -38.80 15.61 -18.67
N SER A 16 -37.79 15.40 -19.49
CA SER A 16 -37.20 14.11 -19.71
C SER A 16 -36.47 13.73 -18.40
N ASP A 17 -37.07 12.86 -17.62
CA ASP A 17 -36.40 12.20 -16.52
C ASP A 17 -35.20 11.44 -17.09
N PHE A 18 -34.05 12.09 -17.08
CA PHE A 18 -32.76 11.41 -17.24
C PHE A 18 -32.56 10.56 -15.99
N CYS A 19 -33.05 9.32 -16.07
CA CYS A 19 -32.70 8.29 -15.12
C CYS A 19 -31.19 8.06 -15.24
N VAL A 20 -30.38 8.78 -14.46
CA VAL A 20 -28.97 8.50 -14.27
C VAL A 20 -28.92 7.17 -13.55
N ILE A 21 -28.74 6.10 -14.32
CA ILE A 21 -28.35 4.80 -13.79
C ILE A 21 -26.95 5.00 -13.20
N ALA A 22 -26.88 5.33 -11.92
CA ALA A 22 -25.66 5.23 -11.15
C ALA A 22 -25.27 3.76 -11.19
N SER A 23 -24.30 3.42 -12.02
CA SER A 23 -23.62 2.14 -11.98
C SER A 23 -22.94 2.08 -10.61
N GLU A 24 -23.59 1.46 -9.63
CA GLU A 24 -22.93 1.04 -8.40
C GLU A 24 -21.87 0.04 -8.83
N THR A 25 -20.65 0.54 -9.03
CA THR A 25 -19.48 -0.32 -9.00
C THR A 25 -19.44 -0.88 -7.58
N ASN A 26 -19.87 -2.13 -7.42
CA ASN A 26 -19.69 -2.92 -6.22
C ASN A 26 -18.16 -3.08 -5.99
N GLU A 27 -17.52 -2.02 -5.49
CA GLU A 27 -16.22 -2.15 -4.85
C GLU A 27 -16.45 -3.02 -3.62
N LYS A 28 -16.19 -4.31 -3.80
CA LYS A 28 -16.26 -5.30 -2.75
C LYS A 28 -15.38 -4.80 -1.62
N GLN A 29 -16.00 -4.31 -0.56
CA GLN A 29 -15.31 -3.71 0.58
C GLN A 29 -14.25 -4.71 1.09
N ILE A 30 -12.99 -4.31 1.00
CA ILE A 30 -11.87 -5.17 1.38
C ILE A 30 -11.89 -5.28 2.91
N GLU A 31 -12.18 -6.47 3.41
CA GLU A 31 -12.12 -6.73 4.85
C GLU A 31 -10.68 -6.68 5.33
N THR A 32 -10.34 -5.68 6.12
CA THR A 32 -9.03 -5.54 6.74
C THR A 32 -9.03 -6.16 8.12
N LYS A 33 -7.99 -6.91 8.45
CA LYS A 33 -7.76 -7.54 9.75
C LYS A 33 -6.47 -7.03 10.36
N ARG A 34 -6.38 -7.10 11.69
CA ARG A 34 -5.19 -6.64 12.43
C ARG A 34 -4.58 -7.78 13.24
N SER A 35 -3.24 -7.79 13.29
CA SER A 35 -2.44 -8.66 14.13
C SER A 35 -1.24 -7.87 14.66
N GLY A 36 -1.22 -7.61 15.97
CA GLY A 36 -0.24 -6.73 16.60
C GLY A 36 -0.21 -5.34 15.94
N TYR A 37 0.95 -4.96 15.46
CA TYR A 37 1.15 -3.68 14.76
C TYR A 37 0.84 -3.74 13.26
N TRP A 38 0.44 -4.89 12.71
CA TRP A 38 0.26 -5.13 11.28
C TRP A 38 -1.21 -5.24 10.91
N THR A 39 -1.59 -4.59 9.83
CA THR A 39 -2.88 -4.76 9.18
C THR A 39 -2.70 -5.65 7.96
N TYR A 40 -3.61 -6.57 7.71
CA TYR A 40 -3.54 -7.44 6.54
C TYR A 40 -4.89 -7.60 5.88
N TYR A 41 -4.87 -7.83 4.58
CA TYR A 41 -6.06 -8.06 3.76
C TYR A 41 -5.70 -8.82 2.49
N CYS A 42 -6.71 -9.40 1.85
CA CYS A 42 -6.60 -10.00 0.54
C CYS A 42 -7.66 -9.43 -0.39
N LYS A 43 -7.28 -9.19 -1.63
CA LYS A 43 -8.19 -8.85 -2.73
C LYS A 43 -8.05 -9.88 -3.84
N ASN A 44 -9.18 -10.18 -4.49
CA ASN A 44 -9.23 -11.09 -5.62
C ASN A 44 -9.62 -10.33 -6.87
N ASN A 45 -9.01 -10.69 -7.97
CA ASN A 45 -9.55 -10.45 -9.28
C ASN A 45 -9.70 -11.82 -10.00
N GLU A 46 -10.16 -11.81 -11.24
CA GLU A 46 -10.39 -13.03 -12.02
C GLU A 46 -9.13 -13.88 -12.27
N LYS A 47 -7.95 -13.28 -12.20
CA LYS A 47 -6.67 -13.91 -12.59
C LYS A 47 -5.73 -14.17 -11.43
N GLU A 48 -5.91 -13.47 -10.32
CA GLU A 48 -4.99 -13.56 -9.19
C GLU A 48 -5.64 -13.17 -7.85
N ARG A 49 -5.09 -13.70 -6.78
CA ARG A 49 -5.31 -13.22 -5.41
C ARG A 49 -4.07 -12.47 -4.95
N GLN A 50 -4.24 -11.25 -4.54
CA GLN A 50 -3.20 -10.42 -3.93
C GLN A 50 -3.51 -10.21 -2.45
N CYS A 51 -2.55 -10.55 -1.60
CA CYS A 51 -2.63 -10.31 -0.16
C CYS A 51 -1.50 -9.39 0.27
N GLU A 52 -1.78 -8.52 1.23
CA GLU A 52 -0.82 -7.56 1.76
C GLU A 52 -0.84 -7.55 3.28
N ILE A 53 0.34 -7.44 3.87
CA ILE A 53 0.56 -7.15 5.29
C ILE A 53 1.20 -5.77 5.33
N VAL A 54 0.51 -4.82 5.95
CA VAL A 54 0.85 -3.41 5.90
C VAL A 54 1.11 -2.88 7.30
N ARG A 55 2.16 -2.09 7.43
CA ARG A 55 2.40 -1.26 8.59
C ARG A 55 2.57 0.18 8.16
N LYS A 56 1.76 1.06 8.74
CA LYS A 56 1.87 2.49 8.60
C LYS A 56 2.60 3.06 9.82
N ILE A 57 3.57 3.92 9.59
CA ILE A 57 4.35 4.59 10.62
C ILE A 57 4.24 6.08 10.36
N ASN A 58 3.69 6.79 11.34
CA ASN A 58 3.61 8.25 11.28
C ASN A 58 4.80 8.81 12.08
N ILE A 59 5.52 9.75 11.50
CA ILE A 59 6.56 10.53 12.17
C ILE A 59 5.92 11.87 12.51
N GLU A 60 5.60 12.07 13.79
CA GLU A 60 4.81 13.21 14.26
C GLU A 60 5.50 14.55 14.00
N GLU A 61 6.83 14.62 14.12
CA GLU A 61 7.60 15.85 13.94
C GLU A 61 7.46 16.48 12.55
N HIS A 62 7.18 15.68 11.51
CA HIS A 62 7.11 16.10 10.11
C HIS A 62 5.78 15.79 9.43
N ASN A 63 4.81 15.24 10.15
CA ASN A 63 3.57 14.70 9.61
C ASN A 63 3.78 13.69 8.46
N ASP A 64 4.92 13.01 8.51
CA ASP A 64 5.36 12.07 7.49
C ASP A 64 4.84 10.66 7.74
N THR A 65 4.57 9.93 6.68
CA THR A 65 4.11 8.54 6.76
C THR A 65 5.03 7.62 5.98
N PHE A 66 5.54 6.58 6.65
CA PHE A 66 6.19 5.44 6.00
C PHE A 66 5.19 4.30 5.85
N LEU A 67 5.24 3.62 4.72
CA LEU A 67 4.49 2.39 4.52
C LEU A 67 5.47 1.23 4.32
N ILE A 68 5.26 0.17 5.08
CA ILE A 68 5.95 -1.09 4.92
C ILE A 68 4.91 -2.11 4.50
N ILE A 69 5.13 -2.73 3.36
CA ILE A 69 4.17 -3.62 2.73
C ILE A 69 4.86 -4.93 2.37
N TYR A 70 4.43 -6.03 2.96
CA TYR A 70 4.75 -7.36 2.47
C TYR A 70 3.61 -7.86 1.61
N SER A 71 3.85 -8.02 0.32
CA SER A 71 2.84 -8.43 -0.65
C SER A 71 3.08 -9.84 -1.17
N ILE A 72 2.02 -10.63 -1.26
CA ILE A 72 2.01 -11.96 -1.86
C ILE A 72 0.93 -11.98 -2.93
N THR A 73 1.30 -12.31 -4.16
CA THR A 73 0.36 -12.51 -5.26
C THR A 73 0.43 -13.96 -5.71
N LYS A 74 -0.71 -14.64 -5.79
CA LYS A 74 -0.87 -15.98 -6.37
C LYS A 74 -1.75 -15.88 -7.59
N ASP A 75 -1.25 -16.30 -8.74
CA ASP A 75 -2.03 -16.35 -9.99
C ASP A 75 -2.81 -17.67 -10.14
N ILE A 76 -3.68 -17.74 -11.15
CA ILE A 76 -4.48 -18.93 -11.47
C ILE A 76 -3.64 -20.18 -11.77
N ASN A 77 -2.38 -20.01 -12.15
CA ASN A 77 -1.43 -21.10 -12.38
C ASN A 77 -0.66 -21.47 -11.10
N SER A 78 -1.12 -21.01 -9.95
CA SER A 78 -0.48 -21.23 -8.65
C SER A 78 0.95 -20.64 -8.51
N LYS A 79 1.34 -19.73 -9.41
CA LYS A 79 2.63 -19.06 -9.33
C LYS A 79 2.56 -17.96 -8.26
N ILE A 80 3.50 -18.01 -7.33
CA ILE A 80 3.57 -17.07 -6.22
C ILE A 80 4.69 -16.07 -6.47
N LYS A 81 4.38 -14.79 -6.25
CA LYS A 81 5.33 -13.67 -6.20
C LYS A 81 5.24 -13.02 -4.83
N GLU A 82 6.37 -12.80 -4.20
CA GLU A 82 6.45 -12.16 -2.89
C GLU A 82 7.43 -10.99 -2.95
N ASN A 83 7.02 -9.82 -2.43
CA ASN A 83 7.86 -8.64 -2.33
C ASN A 83 7.72 -8.00 -0.96
N PHE A 84 8.81 -7.37 -0.52
CA PHE A 84 8.82 -6.49 0.64
C PHE A 84 9.12 -5.08 0.16
N ASN A 85 8.15 -4.20 0.30
CA ASN A 85 8.16 -2.84 -0.22
C ASN A 85 8.28 -1.86 0.94
N ILE A 86 9.11 -0.84 0.77
CA ILE A 86 9.22 0.28 1.70
C ILE A 86 8.95 1.54 0.90
N THR A 87 7.91 2.27 1.30
CA THR A 87 7.56 3.56 0.74
C THR A 87 7.86 4.63 1.79
N THR A 88 8.71 5.58 1.43
CA THR A 88 9.02 6.74 2.26
C THR A 88 8.06 7.88 1.96
N PRO A 89 7.89 8.89 2.84
CA PRO A 89 7.09 10.07 2.57
C PRO A 89 7.61 10.87 1.37
N PRO A 90 6.74 11.70 0.75
CA PRO A 90 7.10 12.51 -0.39
C PRO A 90 8.15 13.58 -0.07
N ASP A 91 7.96 14.24 1.05
CA ASP A 91 8.78 15.39 1.45
C ASP A 91 10.09 14.96 2.13
N THR A 92 10.23 13.68 2.37
CA THR A 92 11.50 13.14 2.83
C THR A 92 12.44 13.21 1.64
N LYS A 93 13.21 14.24 1.58
CA LYS A 93 14.28 14.41 0.60
C LYS A 93 15.32 13.31 0.79
N VAL A 94 14.91 12.09 0.40
CA VAL A 94 15.74 10.88 0.53
C VAL A 94 16.85 10.93 -0.48
N ASN A 95 18.06 10.71 -0.04
CA ASN A 95 19.20 10.59 -0.94
C ASN A 95 19.14 9.25 -1.70
N ILE A 96 18.52 9.27 -2.88
CA ILE A 96 18.33 8.10 -3.74
C ILE A 96 19.64 7.48 -4.25
N LYS A 97 20.75 8.22 -4.22
CA LYS A 97 22.07 7.72 -4.56
C LYS A 97 22.61 6.77 -3.49
N LYS A 98 22.17 6.94 -2.25
CA LYS A 98 22.49 6.03 -1.14
C LYS A 98 21.42 4.94 -1.05
N ARG A 99 21.85 3.71 -0.81
CA ARG A 99 20.96 2.55 -0.76
C ARG A 99 20.20 2.52 0.56
N LEU A 100 18.93 2.14 0.51
CA LEU A 100 18.16 1.75 1.67
C LEU A 100 18.67 0.41 2.20
N LYS A 101 18.85 0.30 3.50
CA LYS A 101 19.29 -0.92 4.19
C LYS A 101 18.22 -1.37 5.17
N ILE A 102 18.00 -2.68 5.24
CA ILE A 102 17.24 -3.31 6.33
C ILE A 102 18.14 -4.28 7.08
N SER A 103 17.98 -4.32 8.38
CA SER A 103 18.75 -5.21 9.26
C SER A 103 17.81 -5.77 10.31
N PHE A 104 18.00 -7.04 10.67
CA PHE A 104 17.24 -7.72 11.73
C PHE A 104 18.10 -7.99 12.97
N ASP A 105 19.40 -7.98 12.78
CA ASP A 105 20.44 -8.11 13.80
C ASP A 105 21.70 -7.41 13.30
N ASP A 106 22.80 -7.54 14.00
CA ASP A 106 24.09 -6.96 13.60
C ASP A 106 24.70 -7.62 12.35
N LYS A 107 24.26 -8.81 11.98
CA LYS A 107 24.83 -9.63 10.89
C LYS A 107 23.94 -9.71 9.67
N THR A 108 22.62 -9.84 9.85
CA THR A 108 21.66 -10.06 8.77
C THR A 108 21.22 -8.74 8.16
N ARG A 109 21.74 -8.42 6.99
CA ARG A 109 21.50 -7.14 6.29
C ARG A 109 21.08 -7.36 4.86
N PHE A 110 20.10 -6.58 4.43
CA PHE A 110 19.68 -6.50 3.03
C PHE A 110 19.79 -5.05 2.57
N THR A 111 20.23 -4.85 1.34
CA THR A 111 20.45 -3.52 0.79
C THR A 111 19.79 -3.41 -0.58
N LYS A 112 19.08 -2.30 -0.84
CA LYS A 112 18.42 -2.05 -2.10
C LYS A 112 18.47 -0.58 -2.48
N SER A 113 18.60 -0.30 -3.78
CA SER A 113 18.39 1.04 -4.32
C SER A 113 16.91 1.36 -4.35
N PHE A 114 16.55 2.62 -4.25
CA PHE A 114 15.21 3.06 -4.57
C PHE A 114 14.91 2.75 -6.03
N LEU A 115 13.72 2.22 -6.29
CA LEU A 115 13.27 1.88 -7.64
C LEU A 115 12.84 3.14 -8.39
N LYS A 116 12.08 4.00 -7.71
CA LYS A 116 11.62 5.30 -8.19
C LYS A 116 11.33 6.23 -7.02
N CYS A 117 11.44 7.52 -7.29
CA CYS A 117 10.90 8.56 -6.45
C CYS A 117 9.98 9.43 -7.31
N GLU A 118 8.80 9.70 -6.81
CA GLU A 118 7.81 10.60 -7.36
C GLU A 118 7.67 11.80 -6.42
N GLU A 119 6.91 12.80 -6.82
CA GLU A 119 6.63 13.99 -5.99
C GLU A 119 6.04 13.62 -4.62
N THR A 120 5.37 12.46 -4.56
CA THR A 120 4.65 12.02 -3.37
C THR A 120 5.38 10.97 -2.55
N SER A 121 6.35 10.23 -3.10
CA SER A 121 7.04 9.17 -2.34
C SER A 121 8.22 8.54 -3.07
N CYS A 122 9.13 7.91 -2.32
CA CYS A 122 10.19 7.06 -2.85
C CYS A 122 9.91 5.59 -2.50
N LEU A 123 10.04 4.70 -3.48
CA LEU A 123 9.75 3.28 -3.36
C LEU A 123 11.04 2.44 -3.44
N ALA A 124 11.25 1.57 -2.47
CA ALA A 124 12.25 0.50 -2.51
C ALA A 124 11.56 -0.87 -2.47
N VAL A 125 11.94 -1.76 -3.40
CA VAL A 125 11.35 -3.09 -3.55
C VAL A 125 12.40 -4.17 -3.32
N PHE A 126 12.19 -5.00 -2.31
CA PHE A 126 12.99 -6.19 -2.03
C PHE A 126 12.20 -7.41 -2.50
N LYS A 127 12.71 -8.12 -3.50
CA LYS A 127 12.16 -9.41 -3.86
C LYS A 127 12.34 -10.36 -2.68
N SER A 128 11.26 -10.92 -2.18
CA SER A 128 11.33 -11.86 -1.07
C SER A 128 12.12 -13.11 -1.45
N ASN A 129 12.95 -13.55 -0.53
CA ASN A 129 13.68 -14.80 -0.62
C ASN A 129 13.58 -15.54 0.72
N LYS A 130 14.07 -16.78 0.76
CA LYS A 130 14.01 -17.63 1.97
C LYS A 130 14.64 -16.95 3.18
N MET A 131 15.77 -16.26 3.01
CA MET A 131 16.51 -15.61 4.11
C MET A 131 15.75 -14.40 4.64
N LEU A 132 15.24 -13.51 3.75
CA LEU A 132 14.45 -12.35 4.16
C LEU A 132 13.17 -12.80 4.91
N LYS A 133 12.44 -13.78 4.35
CA LYS A 133 11.23 -14.32 4.95
C LYS A 133 11.50 -14.97 6.32
N TYR A 134 12.59 -15.73 6.42
CA TYR A 134 13.04 -16.30 7.69
C TYR A 134 13.32 -15.21 8.73
N SER A 135 14.07 -14.17 8.33
CA SER A 135 14.40 -13.06 9.22
C SER A 135 13.14 -12.34 9.71
N MET A 136 12.22 -12.03 8.82
CA MET A 136 10.95 -11.37 9.18
C MET A 136 10.08 -12.19 10.15
N LYS A 137 10.18 -13.51 10.13
CA LYS A 137 9.42 -14.41 11.03
C LYS A 137 10.08 -14.61 12.39
N ASN A 138 11.38 -14.54 12.48
CA ASN A 138 12.13 -15.03 13.63
C ASN A 138 12.83 -13.94 14.45
N PHE A 139 12.93 -12.73 13.93
CA PHE A 139 13.46 -11.60 14.67
C PHE A 139 12.34 -10.72 15.20
N ASN A 140 12.55 -10.16 16.40
CA ASN A 140 11.56 -9.33 17.08
C ASN A 140 11.47 -7.91 16.49
N GLU A 141 12.52 -7.47 15.79
CA GLU A 141 12.65 -6.11 15.27
C GLU A 141 13.26 -6.11 13.88
N ILE A 142 12.86 -5.11 13.10
CA ILE A 142 13.51 -4.73 11.85
C ILE A 142 14.01 -3.30 12.00
N LYS A 143 15.27 -3.06 11.62
CA LYS A 143 15.88 -1.75 11.54
C LYS A 143 15.97 -1.34 10.08
N ILE A 144 15.37 -0.19 9.74
CA ILE A 144 15.40 0.41 8.40
C ILE A 144 16.31 1.63 8.44
N ILE A 145 17.29 1.68 7.55
CA ILE A 145 18.28 2.73 7.50
C ILE A 145 18.27 3.35 6.11
N PHE A 146 18.09 4.65 6.05
CA PHE A 146 18.15 5.46 4.83
C PHE A 146 18.84 6.79 5.12
N TYR A 147 19.04 7.63 4.12
CA TYR A 147 19.76 8.90 4.25
C TYR A 147 18.87 10.02 3.73
N GLY A 148 18.81 11.13 4.45
CA GLY A 148 18.20 12.37 4.00
C GLY A 148 18.99 12.98 2.83
N PHE A 149 18.33 13.84 2.05
CA PHE A 149 18.94 14.46 0.87
C PHE A 149 20.09 15.41 1.28
N GLU A 150 19.91 16.15 2.36
CA GLU A 150 20.85 17.16 2.84
C GLU A 150 21.82 16.62 3.90
N ASN A 151 21.46 15.51 4.56
CA ASN A 151 22.25 14.95 5.64
C ASN A 151 23.03 13.71 5.19
N GLU A 152 24.33 13.71 5.50
CA GLU A 152 25.16 12.51 5.31
C GLU A 152 24.90 11.45 6.39
N GLU A 153 24.28 11.85 7.48
CA GLU A 153 23.95 10.94 8.59
C GLU A 153 22.78 10.02 8.25
N PRO A 154 22.88 8.75 8.67
CA PRO A 154 21.81 7.80 8.45
C PRO A 154 20.63 8.06 9.38
N ILE A 155 19.43 8.08 8.82
CA ILE A 155 18.17 8.03 9.56
C ILE A 155 17.84 6.55 9.80
N SER A 156 17.52 6.20 11.04
CA SER A 156 17.25 4.83 11.43
C SER A 156 15.89 4.69 12.11
N LEU A 157 15.04 3.82 11.56
CA LEU A 157 13.76 3.43 12.15
C LEU A 157 13.85 2.00 12.64
N THR A 158 13.55 1.78 13.92
CA THR A 158 13.44 0.43 14.50
C THR A 158 11.98 0.10 14.75
N LEU A 159 11.53 -1.04 14.23
CA LEU A 159 10.13 -1.44 14.24
C LEU A 159 9.98 -2.84 14.84
N PRO A 160 9.07 -3.03 15.81
CA PRO A 160 8.72 -4.36 16.28
C PRO A 160 8.01 -5.16 15.19
N MET A 161 8.34 -6.46 15.13
CA MET A 161 7.74 -7.43 14.21
C MET A 161 6.54 -8.17 14.82
N ASP A 162 6.11 -7.76 16.02
CA ASP A 162 4.96 -8.37 16.70
C ASP A 162 3.71 -8.38 15.82
N GLY A 163 3.09 -9.56 15.70
CA GLY A 163 1.92 -9.82 14.87
C GLY A 163 2.23 -10.12 13.39
N PHE A 164 3.44 -9.89 12.88
CA PHE A 164 3.77 -10.16 11.47
C PHE A 164 3.61 -11.63 11.10
N THR A 165 4.17 -12.53 11.92
CA THR A 165 4.11 -13.99 11.67
C THR A 165 2.67 -14.49 11.64
N GLN A 166 1.83 -14.05 12.59
CA GLN A 166 0.42 -14.42 12.61
C GLN A 166 -0.34 -13.87 11.40
N ALA A 167 -0.09 -12.63 11.00
CA ALA A 167 -0.67 -12.05 9.78
C ALA A 167 -0.29 -12.86 8.54
N LEU A 168 0.99 -13.26 8.44
CA LEU A 168 1.51 -14.05 7.32
C LEU A 168 0.87 -15.44 7.27
N ASP A 169 0.69 -16.10 8.41
CA ASP A 169 0.07 -17.43 8.46
C ASP A 169 -1.42 -17.35 8.09
N ASN A 170 -2.13 -16.32 8.50
CA ASN A 170 -3.52 -16.07 8.10
C ASN A 170 -3.64 -15.82 6.59
N ILE A 171 -2.76 -15.01 5.99
CA ILE A 171 -2.70 -14.81 4.53
C ILE A 171 -2.43 -16.12 3.80
N ASN A 172 -1.47 -16.91 4.27
CA ASN A 172 -1.13 -18.20 3.65
C ASN A 172 -2.33 -19.16 3.65
N GLN A 173 -3.17 -19.14 4.70
CA GLN A 173 -4.41 -19.92 4.72
C GLN A 173 -5.41 -19.45 3.66
N GLN A 174 -5.57 -18.12 3.52
CA GLN A 174 -6.46 -17.57 2.48
C GLN A 174 -5.97 -17.86 1.07
N LEU A 175 -4.65 -17.85 0.82
CA LEU A 175 -4.07 -18.19 -0.47
C LEU A 175 -4.20 -19.66 -0.85
N LYS A 176 -4.38 -20.58 0.11
CA LYS A 176 -4.65 -21.99 -0.17
C LYS A 176 -6.05 -22.22 -0.73
N SER A 177 -7.00 -21.38 -0.37
CA SER A 177 -8.40 -21.47 -0.82
C SER A 177 -8.66 -20.82 -2.19
N PHE A 178 -7.64 -20.28 -2.83
CA PHE A 178 -7.63 -19.73 -4.18
C PHE A 178 -6.81 -20.69 -5.11
#